data_e53f93758ec399dc80ceabe2c1f5f3a8
#
_entry.id   e53f93758ec399dc80ceabe2c1f5f3a8
#
_cell.length_a   1.000
_cell.length_b   1.000
_cell.length_c   1.000
_cell.angle_alpha   90.00
_cell.angle_beta   90.00
_cell.angle_gamma   90.00
#
_symmetry.space_group_name_H-M   'P 1'
#
loop_
_entity.id
_entity.type
_entity.pdbx_description
1 polymer ?
#
loop_
_entity_poly.entity_id
_entity_poly.type
_entity_poly.pdbx_seq_one_letter_code
_entity_poly.pdbx_strand_id
1 'polypeptide(L)'
;MNNDLYSSTINKMNVRIIPFIMVLYLIAYIDRSNISVAALQMNADLAMTAEMYGIAAGIFYISYIIFEVPSNVILTRVGAKLWIARIMVTWGVIAAGMSLVQTPMQLYIMRFLLGVAEAGFTPGIIYYLSCWYPRSERARAMSLFYIGAALASVIGLPLSGSILNLHGFFGIEGWRWLFLLEGIPAFMLGIVVYFYLDDAPEKARWLTTAQRSWLSEQLASENAQTAIGHHHDWRTALKTRRVWVLSLLWLLQAFGTIGITLFLPLIVKGVAAQQSNFMVSVLSAVPFLFACIFMYVNGRHSDLTKERAWHLGLPLMVAGALLLLAIYSQNLLLAYVLLVLTVGLNWAITPIFWAVTTETVVGAAGAASIALINAVANIAGLIFPPVMGRIKDVTDSYNSALIIVALALIIGGAIGLKIGRKNMSSVAKKETSISSRY
;
A
#
# COMPACT_ATOMS: atom_id res chain seq x y z
N MET A 1 -8.24 6.67 37.47
CA MET A 1 -7.97 7.40 36.23
C MET A 1 -9.28 7.71 35.54
N ASN A 2 -9.55 8.95 35.19
CA ASN A 2 -10.87 9.37 34.66
C ASN A 2 -11.10 8.74 33.29
N ASN A 3 -11.82 7.62 33.22
CA ASN A 3 -12.18 6.93 31.97
C ASN A 3 -12.84 7.88 30.97
N ASP A 4 -13.54 8.89 31.46
CA ASP A 4 -14.20 9.91 30.64
C ASP A 4 -13.20 10.82 29.91
N LEU A 5 -12.10 11.22 30.58
CA LEU A 5 -11.05 12.03 29.95
C LEU A 5 -10.33 11.27 28.85
N TYR A 6 -9.98 10.00 29.12
CA TYR A 6 -9.38 9.09 28.12
C TYR A 6 -10.29 8.94 26.90
N SER A 7 -11.51 8.46 27.11
CA SER A 7 -12.47 8.18 26.03
C SER A 7 -12.81 9.44 25.22
N SER A 8 -13.00 10.57 25.90
CA SER A 8 -13.27 11.87 25.26
C SER A 8 -12.09 12.34 24.39
N THR A 9 -10.84 12.17 24.88
CA THR A 9 -9.63 12.58 24.14
C THR A 9 -9.44 11.71 22.90
N ILE A 10 -9.49 10.39 23.05
CA ILE A 10 -9.34 9.44 21.94
C ILE A 10 -10.44 9.64 20.90
N ASN A 11 -11.68 9.85 21.32
CA ASN A 11 -12.78 10.10 20.38
C ASN A 11 -12.58 11.39 19.57
N LYS A 12 -12.15 12.49 20.20
CA LYS A 12 -11.83 13.73 19.47
C LYS A 12 -10.69 13.53 18.46
N MET A 13 -9.66 12.78 18.83
CA MET A 13 -8.56 12.44 17.92
C MET A 13 -9.02 11.60 16.74
N ASN A 14 -9.85 10.57 17.00
CA ASN A 14 -10.39 9.69 15.98
C ASN A 14 -11.26 10.46 14.97
N VAL A 15 -12.10 11.38 15.44
CA VAL A 15 -12.97 12.18 14.55
C VAL A 15 -12.18 13.21 13.75
N ARG A 16 -11.11 13.77 14.29
CA ARG A 16 -10.35 14.84 13.64
C ARG A 16 -9.20 14.31 12.78
N ILE A 17 -8.40 13.39 13.29
CA ILE A 17 -7.15 12.95 12.63
C ILE A 17 -7.43 11.85 11.61
N ILE A 18 -8.15 10.79 11.99
CA ILE A 18 -8.28 9.59 11.16
C ILE A 18 -8.97 9.87 9.82
N PRO A 19 -10.14 10.55 9.74
CA PRO A 19 -10.78 10.80 8.45
C PRO A 19 -9.91 11.63 7.51
N PHE A 20 -9.21 12.63 8.07
CA PHE A 20 -8.33 13.47 7.27
C PHE A 20 -7.15 12.68 6.69
N ILE A 21 -6.47 11.89 7.52
CA ILE A 21 -5.37 11.03 7.07
C ILE A 21 -5.85 9.97 6.07
N MET A 22 -7.06 9.41 6.25
CA MET A 22 -7.66 8.50 5.28
C MET A 22 -7.87 9.17 3.92
N VAL A 23 -8.33 10.42 3.89
CA VAL A 23 -8.48 11.20 2.64
C VAL A 23 -7.11 11.42 1.98
N LEU A 24 -6.07 11.80 2.76
CA LEU A 24 -4.72 11.96 2.22
C LEU A 24 -4.21 10.65 1.58
N TYR A 25 -4.45 9.53 2.24
CA TYR A 25 -4.00 8.22 1.76
C TYR A 25 -4.81 7.74 0.55
N LEU A 26 -6.12 8.03 0.54
CA LEU A 26 -6.99 7.76 -0.60
C LEU A 26 -6.47 8.47 -1.85
N ILE A 27 -6.17 9.77 -1.77
CA ILE A 27 -5.62 10.55 -2.89
C ILE A 27 -4.24 10.00 -3.29
N ALA A 28 -3.37 9.66 -2.33
CA ALA A 28 -2.08 9.05 -2.61
C ALA A 28 -2.19 7.74 -3.39
N TYR A 29 -3.16 6.92 -3.04
CA TYR A 29 -3.35 5.62 -3.69
C TYR A 29 -4.01 5.72 -5.06
N ILE A 30 -4.93 6.68 -5.25
CA ILE A 30 -5.49 7.01 -6.56
C ILE A 30 -4.37 7.42 -7.51
N ASP A 31 -3.51 8.33 -7.09
CA ASP A 31 -2.41 8.84 -7.92
C ASP A 31 -1.37 7.76 -8.27
N ARG A 32 -1.13 6.80 -7.37
CA ARG A 32 -0.28 5.62 -7.68
C ARG A 32 -0.89 4.69 -8.72
N SER A 33 -2.21 4.55 -8.75
CA SER A 33 -2.92 3.64 -9.64
C SER A 33 -3.31 4.27 -10.97
N ASN A 34 -3.37 5.61 -11.05
CA ASN A 34 -3.86 6.34 -12.22
C ASN A 34 -3.09 6.05 -13.51
N ILE A 35 -1.78 5.81 -13.43
CA ILE A 35 -0.97 5.44 -14.60
C ILE A 35 -1.50 4.16 -15.28
N SER A 36 -2.09 3.24 -14.52
CA SER A 36 -2.64 2.00 -15.09
C SER A 36 -3.90 2.25 -15.91
N VAL A 37 -4.71 3.24 -15.53
CA VAL A 37 -5.89 3.68 -16.27
C VAL A 37 -5.47 4.60 -17.43
N ALA A 38 -4.53 5.52 -17.21
CA ALA A 38 -3.97 6.37 -18.25
C ALA A 38 -3.40 5.57 -19.41
N ALA A 39 -2.78 4.41 -19.13
CA ALA A 39 -2.20 3.52 -20.12
C ALA A 39 -3.18 3.08 -21.22
N LEU A 40 -4.49 3.06 -20.95
CA LEU A 40 -5.53 2.72 -21.93
C LEU A 40 -5.58 3.70 -23.13
N GLN A 41 -5.06 4.92 -22.97
CA GLN A 41 -4.96 5.94 -24.02
C GLN A 41 -3.50 6.38 -24.23
N MET A 42 -2.78 6.63 -23.16
CA MET A 42 -1.43 7.21 -23.15
C MET A 42 -0.43 6.36 -23.95
N ASN A 43 -0.51 5.03 -23.88
CA ASN A 43 0.42 4.16 -24.59
C ASN A 43 0.34 4.34 -26.09
N ALA A 44 -0.87 4.49 -26.65
CA ALA A 44 -1.06 4.73 -28.08
C ALA A 44 -0.61 6.15 -28.47
N ASP A 45 -0.94 7.14 -27.63
CA ASP A 45 -0.63 8.55 -27.89
C ASP A 45 0.87 8.85 -27.85
N LEU A 46 1.60 8.25 -26.92
CA LEU A 46 3.05 8.37 -26.79
C LEU A 46 3.83 7.30 -27.58
N ALA A 47 3.17 6.49 -28.41
CA ALA A 47 3.76 5.37 -29.17
C ALA A 47 4.61 4.44 -28.28
N MET A 48 4.12 4.11 -27.07
CA MET A 48 4.83 3.28 -26.09
C MET A 48 4.54 1.80 -26.29
N THR A 49 5.59 0.98 -26.23
CA THR A 49 5.46 -0.48 -26.10
C THR A 49 5.04 -0.85 -24.66
N ALA A 50 4.67 -2.11 -24.43
CA ALA A 50 4.33 -2.57 -23.09
C ALA A 50 5.59 -2.58 -22.18
N GLU A 51 6.78 -2.83 -22.72
CA GLU A 51 8.04 -2.72 -21.99
C GLU A 51 8.31 -1.27 -21.54
N MET A 52 8.12 -0.30 -22.45
CA MET A 52 8.29 1.12 -22.15
C MET A 52 7.32 1.58 -21.05
N TYR A 53 6.08 1.14 -21.11
CA TYR A 53 5.12 1.37 -20.04
C TYR A 53 5.57 0.72 -18.71
N GLY A 54 6.04 -0.53 -18.75
CA GLY A 54 6.58 -1.23 -17.59
C GLY A 54 7.75 -0.50 -16.94
N ILE A 55 8.67 0.05 -17.76
CA ILE A 55 9.78 0.90 -17.28
C ILE A 55 9.24 2.18 -16.62
N ALA A 56 8.27 2.88 -17.23
CA ALA A 56 7.66 4.07 -16.66
C ALA A 56 7.00 3.76 -15.30
N ALA A 57 6.33 2.62 -15.17
CA ALA A 57 5.72 2.18 -13.92
C ALA A 57 6.77 1.81 -12.87
N GLY A 58 7.85 1.12 -13.27
CA GLY A 58 8.92 0.62 -12.40
C GLY A 58 9.88 1.69 -11.89
N ILE A 59 10.20 2.70 -12.71
CA ILE A 59 11.20 3.73 -12.38
C ILE A 59 10.81 4.57 -11.15
N PHE A 60 9.52 4.71 -10.90
CA PHE A 60 8.97 5.30 -9.68
C PHE A 60 9.50 4.59 -8.43
N TYR A 61 9.53 3.26 -8.43
CA TYR A 61 9.96 2.49 -7.25
C TYR A 61 11.45 2.61 -6.97
N ILE A 62 12.30 2.84 -8.01
CA ILE A 62 13.75 3.11 -7.80
C ILE A 62 13.92 4.34 -6.92
N SER A 63 13.37 5.46 -7.38
CA SER A 63 13.51 6.73 -6.67
C SER A 63 12.81 6.69 -5.31
N TYR A 64 11.65 6.06 -5.23
CA TYR A 64 10.92 5.89 -3.96
C TYR A 64 11.79 5.18 -2.92
N ILE A 65 12.39 4.02 -3.25
CA ILE A 65 13.24 3.23 -2.33
C ILE A 65 14.47 4.03 -1.90
N ILE A 66 15.15 4.69 -2.85
CA ILE A 66 16.38 5.45 -2.56
C ILE A 66 16.10 6.62 -1.62
N PHE A 67 15.01 7.35 -1.84
CA PHE A 67 14.70 8.58 -1.12
C PHE A 67 13.81 8.37 0.11
N GLU A 68 13.24 7.18 0.35
CA GLU A 68 12.37 6.89 1.49
C GLU A 68 13.08 7.12 2.84
N VAL A 69 14.29 6.58 3.02
CA VAL A 69 15.06 6.73 4.26
C VAL A 69 15.53 8.18 4.48
N PRO A 70 16.18 8.86 3.51
CA PRO A 70 16.52 10.28 3.64
C PRO A 70 15.33 11.17 3.97
N SER A 71 14.19 10.95 3.29
CA SER A 71 12.95 11.71 3.53
C SER A 71 12.47 11.58 4.98
N ASN A 72 12.47 10.35 5.53
CA ASN A 72 12.05 10.11 6.91
C ASN A 72 13.01 10.70 7.95
N VAL A 73 14.31 10.70 7.68
CA VAL A 73 15.28 11.38 8.55
C VAL A 73 15.03 12.90 8.58
N ILE A 74 14.70 13.50 7.45
CA ILE A 74 14.37 14.93 7.41
C ILE A 74 13.04 15.18 8.15
N LEU A 75 12.02 14.33 7.95
CA LEU A 75 10.73 14.43 8.63
C LEU A 75 10.86 14.48 10.15
N THR A 76 11.72 13.64 10.74
CA THR A 76 11.94 13.64 12.21
C THR A 76 12.60 14.90 12.73
N ARG A 77 13.36 15.63 11.88
CA ARG A 77 14.03 16.89 12.25
C ARG A 77 13.17 18.13 12.05
N VAL A 78 12.39 18.13 10.96
CA VAL A 78 11.61 19.31 10.51
C VAL A 78 10.21 19.32 11.09
N GLY A 79 9.69 18.15 11.49
CA GLY A 79 8.31 17.94 11.93
C GLY A 79 7.43 17.30 10.85
N ALA A 80 6.50 16.48 11.30
CA ALA A 80 5.65 15.70 10.40
C ALA A 80 4.71 16.58 9.57
N LYS A 81 4.10 17.59 10.19
CA LYS A 81 3.19 18.54 9.54
C LYS A 81 3.82 19.20 8.30
N LEU A 82 4.96 19.86 8.50
CA LEU A 82 5.61 20.60 7.42
C LEU A 82 6.12 19.64 6.33
N TRP A 83 6.66 18.49 6.74
CA TRP A 83 7.24 17.55 5.79
C TRP A 83 6.18 16.82 4.96
N ILE A 84 5.06 16.39 5.55
CA ILE A 84 3.93 15.80 4.83
C ILE A 84 3.31 16.84 3.88
N ALA A 85 3.14 18.09 4.34
CA ALA A 85 2.64 19.17 3.47
C ALA A 85 3.56 19.36 2.24
N ARG A 86 4.89 19.42 2.46
CA ARG A 86 5.87 19.52 1.37
C ARG A 86 5.78 18.35 0.41
N ILE A 87 5.70 17.10 0.92
CA ILE A 87 5.57 15.91 0.09
C ILE A 87 4.35 16.05 -0.82
N MET A 88 3.20 16.36 -0.26
CA MET A 88 1.94 16.44 -1.02
C MET A 88 1.92 17.58 -2.04
N VAL A 89 2.46 18.76 -1.68
CA VAL A 89 2.56 19.89 -2.62
C VAL A 89 3.48 19.56 -3.78
N THR A 90 4.69 19.06 -3.50
CA THR A 90 5.68 18.75 -4.57
C THR A 90 5.21 17.59 -5.44
N TRP A 91 4.64 16.56 -4.83
CA TRP A 91 4.07 15.43 -5.56
C TRP A 91 2.87 15.86 -6.42
N GLY A 92 1.91 16.64 -5.87
CA GLY A 92 0.76 17.11 -6.63
C GLY A 92 1.13 17.96 -7.85
N VAL A 93 2.16 18.82 -7.73
CA VAL A 93 2.70 19.61 -8.87
C VAL A 93 3.29 18.67 -9.94
N ILE A 94 4.09 17.69 -9.53
CA ILE A 94 4.72 16.75 -10.47
C ILE A 94 3.65 15.86 -11.14
N ALA A 95 2.69 15.35 -10.36
CA ALA A 95 1.58 14.55 -10.88
C ALA A 95 0.75 15.32 -11.92
N ALA A 96 0.34 16.55 -11.59
CA ALA A 96 -0.34 17.42 -12.56
C ALA A 96 0.55 17.73 -13.78
N GLY A 97 1.86 17.93 -13.57
CA GLY A 97 2.85 18.17 -14.62
C GLY A 97 3.01 17.02 -15.61
N MET A 98 2.67 15.77 -15.21
CA MET A 98 2.66 14.63 -16.14
C MET A 98 1.65 14.83 -17.30
N SER A 99 0.65 15.70 -17.16
CA SER A 99 -0.27 16.07 -18.25
C SER A 99 0.43 16.75 -19.43
N LEU A 100 1.63 17.30 -19.23
CA LEU A 100 2.40 18.02 -20.25
C LEU A 100 3.40 17.14 -21.00
N VAL A 101 3.51 15.87 -20.63
CA VAL A 101 4.45 14.93 -21.23
C VAL A 101 4.09 14.66 -22.69
N GLN A 102 5.11 14.67 -23.56
CA GLN A 102 5.00 14.43 -25.01
C GLN A 102 5.81 13.25 -25.50
N THR A 103 6.74 12.75 -24.69
CA THR A 103 7.61 11.64 -25.06
C THR A 103 7.76 10.64 -23.92
N PRO A 104 8.07 9.35 -24.20
CA PRO A 104 8.32 8.35 -23.17
C PRO A 104 9.44 8.74 -22.20
N MET A 105 10.49 9.41 -22.70
CA MET A 105 11.61 9.86 -21.86
C MET A 105 11.16 10.91 -20.83
N GLN A 106 10.31 11.86 -21.23
CA GLN A 106 9.74 12.84 -20.31
C GLN A 106 8.89 12.14 -19.24
N LEU A 107 8.10 11.12 -19.63
CA LEU A 107 7.34 10.32 -18.67
C LEU A 107 8.25 9.61 -17.65
N TYR A 108 9.38 9.02 -18.09
CA TYR A 108 10.35 8.40 -17.19
C TYR A 108 10.91 9.41 -16.17
N ILE A 109 11.29 10.59 -16.64
CA ILE A 109 11.81 11.66 -15.77
C ILE A 109 10.74 12.08 -14.75
N MET A 110 9.51 12.31 -15.22
CA MET A 110 8.41 12.72 -14.32
C MET A 110 8.05 11.62 -13.31
N ARG A 111 8.06 10.36 -13.71
CA ARG A 111 7.85 9.21 -12.83
C ARG A 111 8.96 9.05 -11.79
N PHE A 112 10.21 9.28 -12.19
CA PHE A 112 11.34 9.32 -11.26
C PHE A 112 11.18 10.45 -10.23
N LEU A 113 10.89 11.67 -10.69
CA LEU A 113 10.68 12.83 -9.82
C LEU A 113 9.47 12.62 -8.89
N LEU A 114 8.40 11.98 -9.37
CA LEU A 114 7.23 11.65 -8.56
C LEU A 114 7.61 10.71 -7.42
N GLY A 115 8.42 9.68 -7.67
CA GLY A 115 8.91 8.78 -6.63
C GLY A 115 9.79 9.48 -5.59
N VAL A 116 10.65 10.44 -6.02
CA VAL A 116 11.42 11.29 -5.09
C VAL A 116 10.49 12.13 -4.21
N ALA A 117 9.47 12.75 -4.83
CA ALA A 117 8.57 13.66 -4.14
C ALA A 117 7.67 12.94 -3.14
N GLU A 118 7.17 11.74 -3.49
CA GLU A 118 6.26 10.93 -2.67
C GLU A 118 6.99 10.10 -1.61
N ALA A 119 8.31 9.90 -1.77
CA ALA A 119 9.12 9.13 -0.85
C ALA A 119 8.99 9.64 0.60
N GLY A 120 8.68 8.71 1.50
CA GLY A 120 8.50 9.02 2.93
C GLY A 120 7.07 9.41 3.33
N PHE A 121 6.09 9.46 2.40
CA PHE A 121 4.70 9.79 2.76
C PHE A 121 4.09 8.76 3.70
N THR A 122 4.04 7.49 3.30
CA THR A 122 3.45 6.42 4.13
C THR A 122 4.13 6.27 5.49
N PRO A 123 5.47 6.12 5.58
CA PRO A 123 6.13 6.06 6.88
C PRO A 123 6.02 7.37 7.66
N GLY A 124 5.93 8.52 6.98
CA GLY A 124 5.65 9.81 7.61
C GLY A 124 4.31 9.87 8.31
N ILE A 125 3.25 9.35 7.70
CA ILE A 125 1.93 9.22 8.33
C ILE A 125 1.98 8.26 9.51
N ILE A 126 2.65 7.12 9.38
CA ILE A 126 2.83 6.15 10.47
C ILE A 126 3.56 6.80 11.66
N TYR A 127 4.62 7.56 11.38
CA TYR A 127 5.32 8.34 12.39
C TYR A 127 4.41 9.38 13.05
N TYR A 128 3.65 10.15 12.26
CA TYR A 128 2.68 11.12 12.76
C TYR A 128 1.66 10.46 13.70
N LEU A 129 1.05 9.35 13.29
CA LEU A 129 0.13 8.59 14.13
C LEU A 129 0.80 8.11 15.43
N SER A 130 2.09 7.75 15.38
CA SER A 130 2.82 7.32 16.56
C SER A 130 3.09 8.45 17.56
N CYS A 131 3.16 9.69 17.09
CA CYS A 131 3.29 10.89 17.93
C CYS A 131 1.96 11.34 18.59
N TRP A 132 0.83 10.85 18.06
CA TRP A 132 -0.50 11.22 18.54
C TRP A 132 -1.19 10.13 19.34
N TYR A 133 -1.02 8.86 18.97
CA TYR A 133 -1.78 7.76 19.57
C TYR A 133 -0.94 6.96 20.57
N PRO A 134 -1.47 6.76 21.81
CA PRO A 134 -0.92 5.80 22.76
C PRO A 134 -0.81 4.40 22.14
N ARG A 135 0.11 3.58 22.62
CA ARG A 135 0.36 2.22 22.09
C ARG A 135 -0.89 1.35 22.01
N SER A 136 -1.77 1.47 22.98
CA SER A 136 -3.06 0.74 23.04
C SER A 136 -3.98 1.04 21.85
N GLU A 137 -3.97 2.28 21.32
CA GLU A 137 -4.85 2.74 20.25
C GLU A 137 -4.17 2.80 18.87
N ARG A 138 -2.83 2.73 18.85
CA ARG A 138 -2.03 2.90 17.63
C ARG A 138 -2.34 1.87 16.56
N ALA A 139 -2.50 0.60 16.95
CA ALA A 139 -2.83 -0.47 16.02
C ALA A 139 -4.18 -0.23 15.32
N ARG A 140 -5.18 0.25 16.07
CA ARG A 140 -6.50 0.60 15.53
C ARG A 140 -6.41 1.77 14.56
N ALA A 141 -5.68 2.83 14.90
CA ALA A 141 -5.50 3.99 14.03
C ALA A 141 -4.79 3.62 12.71
N MET A 142 -3.76 2.78 12.78
CA MET A 142 -3.05 2.27 11.60
C MET A 142 -3.95 1.36 10.73
N SER A 143 -4.77 0.50 11.34
CA SER A 143 -5.69 -0.35 10.58
C SER A 143 -6.70 0.47 9.79
N LEU A 144 -7.26 1.51 10.38
CA LEU A 144 -8.19 2.43 9.70
C LEU A 144 -7.49 3.16 8.53
N PHE A 145 -6.25 3.57 8.72
CA PHE A 145 -5.43 4.15 7.66
C PHE A 145 -5.26 3.19 6.46
N TYR A 146 -4.90 1.92 6.70
CA TYR A 146 -4.68 0.95 5.62
C TYR A 146 -5.97 0.53 4.88
N ILE A 147 -7.14 0.57 5.52
CA ILE A 147 -8.43 0.34 4.83
C ILE A 147 -8.61 1.35 3.69
N GLY A 148 -8.10 2.57 3.83
CA GLY A 148 -8.12 3.59 2.79
C GLY A 148 -7.47 3.16 1.47
N ALA A 149 -6.47 2.26 1.48
CA ALA A 149 -5.80 1.81 0.26
C ALA A 149 -6.70 0.98 -0.68
N ALA A 150 -7.41 0.01 -0.12
CA ALA A 150 -8.32 -0.82 -0.93
C ALA A 150 -9.53 -0.02 -1.42
N LEU A 151 -10.10 0.84 -0.56
CA LEU A 151 -11.18 1.76 -0.94
C LEU A 151 -10.74 2.75 -2.02
N ALA A 152 -9.49 3.20 -1.99
CA ALA A 152 -8.95 4.09 -3.01
C ALA A 152 -9.00 3.47 -4.41
N SER A 153 -8.68 2.18 -4.54
CA SER A 153 -8.79 1.48 -5.84
C SER A 153 -10.24 1.28 -6.27
N VAL A 154 -11.16 0.99 -5.33
CA VAL A 154 -12.59 0.81 -5.62
C VAL A 154 -13.21 2.12 -6.15
N ILE A 155 -12.83 3.26 -5.59
CA ILE A 155 -13.37 4.58 -5.98
C ILE A 155 -12.52 5.18 -7.11
N GLY A 156 -11.21 5.09 -7.02
CA GLY A 156 -10.27 5.77 -7.90
C GLY A 156 -10.32 5.24 -9.33
N LEU A 157 -10.34 3.91 -9.53
CA LEU A 157 -10.34 3.37 -10.89
C LEU A 157 -11.58 3.80 -11.71
N PRO A 158 -12.83 3.73 -11.19
CA PRO A 158 -13.99 4.29 -11.90
C PRO A 158 -13.89 5.82 -12.10
N LEU A 159 -13.40 6.56 -11.11
CA LEU A 159 -13.18 8.00 -11.21
C LEU A 159 -12.19 8.32 -12.33
N SER A 160 -11.01 7.70 -12.32
CA SER A 160 -9.99 7.82 -13.36
C SER A 160 -10.55 7.47 -14.74
N GLY A 161 -11.33 6.38 -14.82
CA GLY A 161 -11.98 5.95 -16.06
C GLY A 161 -13.03 6.97 -16.57
N SER A 162 -13.76 7.64 -15.66
CA SER A 162 -14.71 8.70 -16.05
C SER A 162 -13.99 9.93 -16.59
N ILE A 163 -12.82 10.27 -16.03
CA ILE A 163 -12.02 11.39 -16.51
C ILE A 163 -11.47 11.12 -17.92
N LEU A 164 -11.16 9.87 -18.27
CA LEU A 164 -10.73 9.53 -19.64
C LEU A 164 -11.78 9.90 -20.72
N ASN A 165 -13.07 9.99 -20.37
CA ASN A 165 -14.12 10.41 -21.28
C ASN A 165 -14.03 11.91 -21.64
N LEU A 166 -13.22 12.71 -20.95
CA LEU A 166 -12.91 14.09 -21.32
C LEU A 166 -11.97 14.19 -22.53
N HIS A 167 -11.61 13.05 -23.15
CA HIS A 167 -10.79 13.03 -24.36
C HIS A 167 -11.38 13.93 -25.45
N GLY A 168 -10.56 14.85 -25.98
CA GLY A 168 -10.97 15.86 -26.97
C GLY A 168 -11.55 17.16 -26.38
N PHE A 169 -11.86 17.19 -25.08
CA PHE A 169 -12.33 18.42 -24.44
C PHE A 169 -11.17 19.45 -24.39
N PHE A 170 -11.40 20.63 -24.92
CA PHE A 170 -10.36 21.65 -25.20
C PHE A 170 -9.21 21.17 -26.09
N GLY A 171 -9.37 20.10 -26.88
CA GLY A 171 -8.31 19.53 -27.69
C GLY A 171 -7.24 18.77 -26.89
N ILE A 172 -7.55 18.38 -25.65
CA ILE A 172 -6.63 17.69 -24.74
C ILE A 172 -7.05 16.22 -24.62
N GLU A 173 -6.09 15.32 -24.65
CA GLU A 173 -6.30 13.88 -24.48
C GLU A 173 -6.80 13.56 -23.06
N GLY A 174 -7.66 12.53 -22.92
CA GLY A 174 -8.28 12.17 -21.64
C GLY A 174 -7.28 11.78 -20.56
N TRP A 175 -6.18 11.11 -20.90
CA TRP A 175 -5.14 10.75 -19.95
C TRP A 175 -4.37 11.96 -19.38
N ARG A 176 -4.30 13.08 -20.12
CA ARG A 176 -3.72 14.34 -19.64
C ARG A 176 -4.64 14.99 -18.61
N TRP A 177 -5.97 15.00 -18.90
CA TRP A 177 -6.97 15.42 -17.92
C TRP A 177 -6.90 14.61 -16.64
N LEU A 178 -6.65 13.29 -16.74
CA LEU A 178 -6.54 12.40 -15.60
C LEU A 178 -5.41 12.85 -14.66
N PHE A 179 -4.19 13.00 -15.17
CA PHE A 179 -3.06 13.47 -14.35
C PHE A 179 -3.28 14.88 -13.78
N LEU A 180 -3.87 15.77 -14.55
CA LEU A 180 -4.16 17.14 -14.10
C LEU A 180 -5.17 17.14 -12.96
N LEU A 181 -6.32 16.47 -13.15
CA LEU A 181 -7.45 16.52 -12.21
C LEU A 181 -7.19 15.68 -10.95
N GLU A 182 -6.32 14.67 -10.99
CA GLU A 182 -5.94 13.89 -9.82
C GLU A 182 -4.72 14.47 -9.09
N GLY A 183 -3.82 15.19 -9.79
CA GLY A 183 -2.69 15.89 -9.17
C GLY A 183 -3.09 17.15 -8.40
N ILE A 184 -4.07 17.91 -8.90
CA ILE A 184 -4.56 19.14 -8.23
C ILE A 184 -5.07 18.89 -6.82
N PRO A 185 -5.91 17.88 -6.52
CA PRO A 185 -6.33 17.57 -5.15
C PRO A 185 -5.18 17.27 -4.20
N ALA A 186 -4.13 16.56 -4.67
CA ALA A 186 -2.95 16.31 -3.85
C ALA A 186 -2.22 17.61 -3.48
N PHE A 187 -2.03 18.50 -4.44
CA PHE A 187 -1.46 19.83 -4.21
C PHE A 187 -2.28 20.65 -3.21
N MET A 188 -3.59 20.75 -3.43
CA MET A 188 -4.47 21.51 -2.54
C MET A 188 -4.51 20.93 -1.12
N LEU A 189 -4.61 19.61 -1.00
CA LEU A 189 -4.57 18.94 0.30
C LEU A 189 -3.22 19.13 1.00
N GLY A 190 -2.11 19.22 0.26
CA GLY A 190 -0.81 19.56 0.83
C GLY A 190 -0.82 20.93 1.52
N ILE A 191 -1.48 21.91 0.93
CA ILE A 191 -1.69 23.22 1.55
C ILE A 191 -2.59 23.10 2.79
N VAL A 192 -3.69 22.33 2.68
CA VAL A 192 -4.61 22.09 3.82
C VAL A 192 -3.88 21.39 4.97
N VAL A 193 -3.03 20.41 4.69
CA VAL A 193 -2.18 19.72 5.72
C VAL A 193 -1.42 20.73 6.56
N TYR A 194 -0.82 21.73 5.91
CA TYR A 194 -0.04 22.76 6.60
C TYR A 194 -0.87 23.58 7.60
N PHE A 195 -2.14 23.79 7.36
CA PHE A 195 -3.02 24.56 8.26
C PHE A 195 -3.82 23.66 9.23
N TYR A 196 -4.12 22.43 8.86
CA TYR A 196 -5.03 21.55 9.58
C TYR A 196 -4.35 20.65 10.61
N LEU A 197 -3.15 20.10 10.29
CA LEU A 197 -2.41 19.25 11.21
C LEU A 197 -1.61 20.07 12.23
N ASP A 198 -1.45 19.50 13.40
CA ASP A 198 -0.53 19.96 14.42
C ASP A 198 0.60 18.94 14.60
N ASP A 199 1.83 19.36 14.86
CA ASP A 199 2.98 18.44 14.99
C ASP A 199 2.92 17.57 16.24
N ALA A 200 2.35 18.11 17.31
CA ALA A 200 2.35 17.48 18.62
C ALA A 200 1.10 17.87 19.43
N PRO A 201 0.67 17.02 20.36
CA PRO A 201 -0.50 17.28 21.19
C PRO A 201 -0.46 18.62 21.95
N GLU A 202 0.73 19.07 22.38
CA GLU A 202 0.93 20.32 23.12
C GLU A 202 0.48 21.54 22.32
N LYS A 203 0.59 21.49 21.00
CA LYS A 203 0.21 22.56 20.07
C LYS A 203 -1.24 22.51 19.63
N ALA A 204 -1.97 21.46 19.97
CA ALA A 204 -3.33 21.22 19.52
C ALA A 204 -4.36 22.12 20.24
N ARG A 205 -4.79 23.18 19.57
CA ARG A 205 -5.77 24.13 20.12
C ARG A 205 -7.17 23.55 20.28
N TRP A 206 -7.49 22.47 19.57
CA TRP A 206 -8.80 21.79 19.62
C TRP A 206 -8.95 20.80 20.79
N LEU A 207 -7.86 20.49 21.51
CA LEU A 207 -7.88 19.76 22.77
C LEU A 207 -7.99 20.75 23.95
N THR A 208 -8.70 20.36 25.00
CA THR A 208 -8.68 21.11 26.26
C THR A 208 -7.32 20.99 26.93
N THR A 209 -7.01 21.92 27.86
CA THR A 209 -5.75 21.87 28.61
C THR A 209 -5.55 20.53 29.32
N ALA A 210 -6.60 20.00 29.97
CA ALA A 210 -6.55 18.73 30.66
C ALA A 210 -6.28 17.56 29.69
N GLN A 211 -6.91 17.57 28.51
CA GLN A 211 -6.68 16.55 27.47
C GLN A 211 -5.25 16.61 26.92
N ARG A 212 -4.70 17.81 26.69
CA ARG A 212 -3.32 18.01 26.24
C ARG A 212 -2.32 17.49 27.27
N SER A 213 -2.45 17.91 28.53
CA SER A 213 -1.52 17.48 29.60
C SER A 213 -1.55 15.97 29.77
N TRP A 214 -2.75 15.38 29.85
CA TRP A 214 -2.89 13.93 29.95
C TRP A 214 -2.24 13.18 28.79
N LEU A 215 -2.49 13.62 27.55
CA LEU A 215 -1.96 12.94 26.34
C LEU A 215 -0.45 13.06 26.27
N SER A 216 0.10 14.26 26.55
CA SER A 216 1.55 14.50 26.57
C SER A 216 2.27 13.69 27.64
N GLU A 217 1.70 13.60 28.84
CA GLU A 217 2.24 12.78 29.93
C GLU A 217 2.22 11.28 29.57
N GLN A 218 1.11 10.80 28.99
CA GLN A 218 0.97 9.41 28.56
C GLN A 218 2.02 9.05 27.50
N LEU A 219 2.16 9.85 26.47
CA LEU A 219 3.13 9.65 25.39
C LEU A 219 4.58 9.77 25.89
N ALA A 220 4.86 10.73 26.78
CA ALA A 220 6.18 10.88 27.38
C ALA A 220 6.57 9.66 28.23
N SER A 221 5.63 9.13 29.05
CA SER A 221 5.86 7.94 29.85
C SER A 221 6.15 6.69 28.99
N GLU A 222 5.41 6.52 27.88
CA GLU A 222 5.63 5.42 26.94
C GLU A 222 6.97 5.54 26.20
N ASN A 223 7.38 6.77 25.84
CA ASN A 223 8.67 7.04 25.19
C ASN A 223 9.84 6.83 26.16
N ALA A 224 9.72 7.23 27.42
CA ALA A 224 10.74 7.00 28.45
C ALA A 224 10.97 5.51 28.68
N GLN A 225 9.92 4.70 28.74
CA GLN A 225 10.02 3.24 28.84
C GLN A 225 10.74 2.60 27.64
N THR A 226 10.63 3.24 26.45
CA THR A 226 11.29 2.75 25.24
C THR A 226 12.76 3.15 25.18
N ALA A 227 13.10 4.33 25.66
CA ALA A 227 14.48 4.87 25.63
C ALA A 227 15.45 4.02 26.49
N ILE A 228 14.96 3.37 27.54
CA ILE A 228 15.77 2.55 28.45
C ILE A 228 16.27 1.23 27.79
N GLY A 229 15.74 0.85 26.60
CA GLY A 229 16.02 -0.45 25.98
C GLY A 229 16.54 -0.47 24.54
N HIS A 230 16.75 0.66 23.85
CA HIS A 230 16.83 0.59 22.39
C HIS A 230 17.90 1.45 21.72
N HIS A 231 19.05 0.85 21.47
CA HIS A 231 19.79 1.14 20.24
C HIS A 231 19.02 0.49 19.05
N HIS A 232 18.58 1.28 18.07
CA HIS A 232 18.01 0.79 16.81
C HIS A 232 19.10 0.05 16.02
N ASP A 233 19.31 -1.21 16.34
CA ASP A 233 20.31 -2.02 15.64
C ASP A 233 19.67 -2.64 14.38
N TRP A 234 19.66 -1.86 13.28
CA TRP A 234 19.27 -2.33 11.94
C TRP A 234 20.07 -3.56 11.50
N ARG A 235 21.32 -3.73 12.04
CA ARG A 235 22.18 -4.88 11.77
C ARG A 235 21.59 -6.18 12.33
N THR A 236 20.89 -6.11 13.45
CA THR A 236 20.16 -7.24 14.02
C THR A 236 18.99 -7.65 13.10
N ALA A 237 18.28 -6.72 12.51
CA ALA A 237 17.24 -7.03 11.52
C ALA A 237 17.82 -7.79 10.33
N LEU A 238 18.94 -7.33 9.76
CA LEU A 238 19.63 -7.97 8.64
C LEU A 238 20.14 -9.38 8.96
N LYS A 239 20.53 -9.66 10.20
CA LYS A 239 21.03 -10.96 10.63
C LYS A 239 19.92 -11.96 10.97
N THR A 240 18.69 -11.51 11.14
CA THR A 240 17.57 -12.35 11.57
C THR A 240 16.97 -13.12 10.41
N ARG A 241 17.23 -14.43 10.32
CA ARG A 241 16.69 -15.32 9.27
C ARG A 241 15.18 -15.20 9.10
N ARG A 242 14.45 -14.97 10.18
CA ARG A 242 12.99 -14.87 10.17
C ARG A 242 12.51 -13.62 9.44
N VAL A 243 13.24 -12.50 9.53
CA VAL A 243 12.96 -11.26 8.79
C VAL A 243 13.08 -11.51 7.30
N TRP A 244 14.12 -12.21 6.84
CA TRP A 244 14.29 -12.54 5.43
C TRP A 244 13.22 -13.48 4.88
N VAL A 245 12.75 -14.44 5.69
CA VAL A 245 11.64 -15.33 5.28
C VAL A 245 10.34 -14.54 5.14
N LEU A 246 10.05 -13.60 6.06
CA LEU A 246 8.91 -12.70 5.96
C LEU A 246 9.06 -11.74 4.77
N SER A 247 10.27 -11.21 4.52
CA SER A 247 10.56 -10.38 3.35
C SER A 247 10.32 -11.11 2.04
N LEU A 248 10.74 -12.37 1.96
CA LEU A 248 10.52 -13.21 0.78
C LEU A 248 9.01 -13.47 0.56
N LEU A 249 8.27 -13.80 1.61
CA LEU A 249 6.82 -13.98 1.50
C LEU A 249 6.16 -12.69 0.99
N TRP A 250 6.53 -11.54 1.55
CA TRP A 250 5.94 -10.25 1.19
C TRP A 250 6.34 -9.80 -0.22
N LEU A 251 7.58 -10.11 -0.65
CA LEU A 251 8.03 -9.92 -2.03
C LEU A 251 7.22 -10.76 -3.01
N LEU A 252 7.02 -12.05 -2.72
CA LEU A 252 6.26 -12.96 -3.59
C LEU A 252 4.79 -12.53 -3.70
N GLN A 253 4.19 -12.07 -2.61
CA GLN A 253 2.84 -11.48 -2.63
C GLN A 253 2.81 -10.17 -3.44
N ALA A 254 3.87 -9.37 -3.36
CA ALA A 254 3.96 -8.10 -4.07
C ALA A 254 4.00 -8.25 -5.60
N PHE A 255 4.50 -9.37 -6.15
CA PHE A 255 4.35 -9.68 -7.57
C PHE A 255 2.88 -9.68 -8.00
N GLY A 256 1.99 -10.26 -7.19
CA GLY A 256 0.55 -10.21 -7.42
C GLY A 256 -0.03 -8.82 -7.21
N THR A 257 0.32 -8.17 -6.09
CA THR A 257 -0.27 -6.87 -5.73
C THR A 257 0.16 -5.77 -6.68
N ILE A 258 1.45 -5.57 -6.87
CA ILE A 258 1.98 -4.47 -7.69
C ILE A 258 1.89 -4.83 -9.18
N GLY A 259 2.36 -6.04 -9.53
CA GLY A 259 2.44 -6.46 -10.94
C GLY A 259 1.06 -6.51 -11.60
N ILE A 260 0.09 -7.18 -10.97
CA ILE A 260 -1.27 -7.24 -11.54
C ILE A 260 -1.91 -5.85 -11.53
N THR A 261 -1.84 -5.10 -10.42
CA THR A 261 -2.53 -3.81 -10.29
C THR A 261 -2.11 -2.80 -11.36
N LEU A 262 -0.81 -2.71 -11.67
CA LEU A 262 -0.30 -1.77 -12.66
C LEU A 262 -0.74 -2.12 -14.09
N PHE A 263 -1.00 -3.38 -14.39
CA PHE A 263 -1.45 -3.84 -15.71
C PHE A 263 -2.94 -4.23 -15.74
N LEU A 264 -3.65 -4.14 -14.61
CA LEU A 264 -5.02 -4.65 -14.49
C LEU A 264 -5.97 -4.06 -15.53
N PRO A 265 -6.03 -2.73 -15.78
CA PRO A 265 -6.90 -2.19 -16.83
C PRO A 265 -6.53 -2.71 -18.23
N LEU A 266 -5.24 -2.90 -18.51
CA LEU A 266 -4.77 -3.44 -19.79
C LEU A 266 -5.13 -4.94 -19.95
N ILE A 267 -5.02 -5.73 -18.88
CA ILE A 267 -5.43 -7.12 -18.84
C ILE A 267 -6.96 -7.24 -19.01
N VAL A 268 -7.72 -6.42 -18.26
CA VAL A 268 -9.19 -6.38 -18.35
C VAL A 268 -9.62 -5.92 -19.75
N LYS A 269 -8.92 -4.97 -20.37
CA LYS A 269 -9.19 -4.55 -21.75
C LYS A 269 -9.01 -5.69 -22.75
N GLY A 270 -8.03 -6.56 -22.52
CA GLY A 270 -7.84 -7.79 -23.34
C GLY A 270 -9.02 -8.76 -23.24
N VAL A 271 -9.64 -8.88 -22.06
CA VAL A 271 -10.80 -9.77 -21.81
C VAL A 271 -12.11 -9.10 -22.26
N ALA A 272 -12.21 -7.77 -22.11
CA ALA A 272 -13.41 -6.97 -22.41
C ALA A 272 -13.13 -5.95 -23.52
N ALA A 273 -12.58 -6.41 -24.65
CA ALA A 273 -12.10 -5.56 -25.76
C ALA A 273 -13.14 -4.60 -26.32
N GLN A 274 -14.41 -5.01 -26.35
CA GLN A 274 -15.54 -4.21 -26.87
C GLN A 274 -16.02 -3.13 -25.90
N GLN A 275 -15.57 -3.14 -24.65
CA GLN A 275 -16.02 -2.20 -23.64
C GLN A 275 -15.26 -0.87 -23.72
N SER A 276 -15.95 0.22 -23.33
CA SER A 276 -15.34 1.55 -23.21
C SER A 276 -14.25 1.55 -22.15
N ASN A 277 -13.32 2.50 -22.22
CA ASN A 277 -12.27 2.65 -21.19
C ASN A 277 -12.85 2.91 -19.80
N PHE A 278 -13.97 3.62 -19.70
CA PHE A 278 -14.71 3.78 -18.45
C PHE A 278 -15.18 2.42 -17.88
N MET A 279 -15.85 1.60 -18.72
CA MET A 279 -16.32 0.29 -18.27
C MET A 279 -15.15 -0.65 -17.90
N VAL A 280 -14.04 -0.62 -18.63
CA VAL A 280 -12.80 -1.34 -18.29
C VAL A 280 -12.29 -0.91 -16.92
N SER A 281 -12.32 0.37 -16.62
CA SER A 281 -11.89 0.91 -15.32
C SER A 281 -12.83 0.47 -14.19
N VAL A 282 -14.14 0.47 -14.42
CA VAL A 282 -15.14 -0.06 -13.47
C VAL A 282 -14.91 -1.56 -13.23
N LEU A 283 -14.73 -2.34 -14.28
CA LEU A 283 -14.41 -3.77 -14.14
C LEU A 283 -13.08 -3.99 -13.40
N SER A 284 -12.09 -3.12 -13.61
CA SER A 284 -10.81 -3.18 -12.87
C SER A 284 -10.94 -2.83 -11.39
N ALA A 285 -12.00 -2.14 -10.97
CA ALA A 285 -12.29 -1.84 -9.56
C ALA A 285 -12.92 -3.03 -8.81
N VAL A 286 -13.67 -3.89 -9.50
CA VAL A 286 -14.38 -5.03 -8.88
C VAL A 286 -13.45 -5.94 -8.07
N PRO A 287 -12.25 -6.33 -8.55
CA PRO A 287 -11.31 -7.13 -7.77
C PRO A 287 -10.97 -6.53 -6.39
N PHE A 288 -10.88 -5.21 -6.29
CA PHE A 288 -10.56 -4.52 -5.02
C PHE A 288 -11.75 -4.48 -4.06
N LEU A 289 -12.98 -4.48 -4.57
CA LEU A 289 -14.16 -4.67 -3.73
C LEU A 289 -14.14 -6.06 -3.06
N PHE A 290 -13.82 -7.10 -3.82
CA PHE A 290 -13.63 -8.45 -3.26
C PHE A 290 -12.42 -8.51 -2.32
N ALA A 291 -11.35 -7.76 -2.60
CA ALA A 291 -10.22 -7.65 -1.71
C ALA A 291 -10.64 -7.10 -0.32
N CYS A 292 -11.46 -6.05 -0.27
CA CYS A 292 -11.99 -5.53 1.01
C CYS A 292 -12.78 -6.60 1.78
N ILE A 293 -13.67 -7.32 1.09
CA ILE A 293 -14.49 -8.38 1.69
C ILE A 293 -13.60 -9.52 2.23
N PHE A 294 -12.67 -10.01 1.41
CA PHE A 294 -11.81 -11.13 1.79
C PHE A 294 -10.80 -10.76 2.88
N MET A 295 -10.27 -9.54 2.88
CA MET A 295 -9.43 -9.04 3.98
C MET A 295 -10.18 -9.05 5.32
N TYR A 296 -11.43 -8.58 5.31
CA TYR A 296 -12.26 -8.56 6.51
C TYR A 296 -12.62 -9.97 6.99
N VAL A 297 -13.12 -10.82 6.09
CA VAL A 297 -13.56 -12.19 6.42
C VAL A 297 -12.37 -13.04 6.89
N ASN A 298 -11.27 -13.03 6.14
CA ASN A 298 -10.07 -13.79 6.46
C ASN A 298 -9.43 -13.33 7.77
N GLY A 299 -9.32 -12.00 7.97
CA GLY A 299 -8.78 -11.44 9.20
C GLY A 299 -9.63 -11.79 10.43
N ARG A 300 -10.95 -11.58 10.34
CA ARG A 300 -11.87 -11.91 11.44
C ARG A 300 -11.86 -13.41 11.78
N HIS A 301 -11.87 -14.27 10.77
CA HIS A 301 -11.86 -15.72 10.99
C HIS A 301 -10.53 -16.16 11.62
N SER A 302 -9.40 -15.61 11.17
CA SER A 302 -8.09 -15.86 11.77
C SER A 302 -8.02 -15.43 13.24
N ASP A 303 -8.64 -14.30 13.60
CA ASP A 303 -8.68 -13.81 14.98
C ASP A 303 -9.56 -14.67 15.87
N LEU A 304 -10.70 -15.13 15.37
CA LEU A 304 -11.64 -16.00 16.11
C LEU A 304 -11.05 -17.40 16.34
N THR A 305 -10.37 -17.96 15.35
CA THR A 305 -9.78 -19.30 15.42
C THR A 305 -8.38 -19.30 16.05
N LYS A 306 -7.79 -18.11 16.24
CA LYS A 306 -6.40 -17.90 16.67
C LYS A 306 -5.39 -18.65 15.79
N GLU A 307 -5.75 -18.92 14.54
CA GLU A 307 -4.99 -19.65 13.55
C GLU A 307 -4.46 -18.70 12.50
N ARG A 308 -3.16 -18.67 12.27
CA ARG A 308 -2.49 -17.77 11.32
C ARG A 308 -1.96 -18.46 10.07
N ALA A 309 -1.60 -19.77 10.17
CA ALA A 309 -0.91 -20.47 9.10
C ALA A 309 -1.77 -20.66 7.86
N TRP A 310 -2.96 -21.22 8.03
CA TRP A 310 -3.90 -21.44 6.93
C TRP A 310 -4.40 -20.13 6.33
N HIS A 311 -4.63 -19.12 7.16
CA HIS A 311 -5.10 -17.80 6.73
C HIS A 311 -4.03 -16.98 6.00
N LEU A 312 -2.73 -17.28 6.19
CA LEU A 312 -1.64 -16.73 5.40
C LEU A 312 -1.38 -17.50 4.12
N GLY A 313 -1.40 -18.84 4.20
CA GLY A 313 -0.91 -19.67 3.11
C GLY A 313 -1.97 -20.04 2.10
N LEU A 314 -3.15 -20.50 2.55
CA LEU A 314 -4.19 -21.01 1.67
C LEU A 314 -4.72 -19.97 0.67
N PRO A 315 -5.04 -18.72 1.08
CA PRO A 315 -5.52 -17.73 0.13
C PRO A 315 -4.54 -17.45 -1.01
N LEU A 316 -3.23 -17.38 -0.73
CA LEU A 316 -2.21 -17.18 -1.77
C LEU A 316 -2.09 -18.39 -2.71
N MET A 317 -2.09 -19.61 -2.17
CA MET A 317 -2.03 -20.82 -3.01
C MET A 317 -3.24 -20.91 -3.91
N VAL A 318 -4.44 -20.66 -3.36
CA VAL A 318 -5.69 -20.65 -4.15
C VAL A 318 -5.66 -19.52 -5.18
N ALA A 319 -5.21 -18.32 -4.83
CA ALA A 319 -5.06 -17.20 -5.77
C ALA A 319 -4.16 -17.59 -6.95
N GLY A 320 -3.00 -18.20 -6.68
CA GLY A 320 -2.09 -18.66 -7.75
C GLY A 320 -2.73 -19.75 -8.63
N ALA A 321 -3.44 -20.71 -8.03
CA ALA A 321 -4.14 -21.76 -8.78
C ALA A 321 -5.27 -21.19 -9.66
N LEU A 322 -6.08 -20.26 -9.11
CA LEU A 322 -7.13 -19.57 -9.87
C LEU A 322 -6.56 -18.73 -11.02
N LEU A 323 -5.40 -18.11 -10.82
CA LEU A 323 -4.72 -17.36 -11.89
C LEU A 323 -4.27 -18.27 -13.02
N LEU A 324 -3.72 -19.45 -12.72
CA LEU A 324 -3.40 -20.45 -13.74
C LEU A 324 -4.65 -20.90 -14.50
N LEU A 325 -5.74 -21.17 -13.80
CA LEU A 325 -7.01 -21.52 -14.44
C LEU A 325 -7.54 -20.37 -15.32
N ALA A 326 -7.40 -19.12 -14.88
CA ALA A 326 -7.81 -17.96 -15.67
C ALA A 326 -7.05 -17.86 -17.00
N ILE A 327 -5.72 -18.10 -16.97
CA ILE A 327 -4.84 -18.03 -18.15
C ILE A 327 -5.25 -19.06 -19.22
N TYR A 328 -5.63 -20.26 -18.82
CA TYR A 328 -6.00 -21.34 -19.75
C TYR A 328 -7.49 -21.38 -20.06
N SER A 329 -8.30 -20.50 -19.46
CA SER A 329 -9.74 -20.45 -19.72
C SER A 329 -10.03 -19.86 -21.11
N GLN A 330 -10.80 -20.60 -21.91
CA GLN A 330 -11.33 -20.11 -23.20
C GLN A 330 -12.58 -19.23 -23.02
N ASN A 331 -13.21 -19.26 -21.86
CA ASN A 331 -14.36 -18.44 -21.54
C ASN A 331 -13.90 -17.15 -20.88
N LEU A 332 -14.07 -16.01 -21.58
CA LEU A 332 -13.63 -14.70 -21.12
C LEU A 332 -14.28 -14.27 -19.80
N LEU A 333 -15.58 -14.60 -19.61
CA LEU A 333 -16.28 -14.28 -18.35
C LEU A 333 -15.69 -15.08 -17.18
N LEU A 334 -15.45 -16.38 -17.39
CA LEU A 334 -14.82 -17.22 -16.39
C LEU A 334 -13.39 -16.72 -16.08
N ALA A 335 -12.58 -16.39 -17.09
CA ALA A 335 -11.25 -15.84 -16.90
C ALA A 335 -11.27 -14.56 -16.05
N TYR A 336 -12.23 -13.66 -16.33
CA TYR A 336 -12.41 -12.44 -15.54
C TYR A 336 -12.83 -12.74 -14.09
N VAL A 337 -13.79 -13.63 -13.84
CA VAL A 337 -14.21 -14.00 -12.48
C VAL A 337 -13.04 -14.62 -11.71
N LEU A 338 -12.26 -15.50 -12.34
CA LEU A 338 -11.08 -16.10 -11.72
C LEU A 338 -10.01 -15.03 -11.40
N LEU A 339 -9.82 -14.04 -12.26
CA LEU A 339 -8.92 -12.90 -12.01
C LEU A 339 -9.40 -12.06 -10.81
N VAL A 340 -10.71 -11.77 -10.73
CA VAL A 340 -11.33 -11.07 -9.59
C VAL A 340 -11.05 -11.79 -8.28
N LEU A 341 -11.27 -13.10 -8.23
CA LEU A 341 -11.00 -13.90 -7.04
C LEU A 341 -9.50 -13.97 -6.72
N THR A 342 -8.65 -14.07 -7.73
CA THR A 342 -7.18 -14.05 -7.57
C THR A 342 -6.73 -12.80 -6.85
N VAL A 343 -7.12 -11.62 -7.35
CA VAL A 343 -6.72 -10.34 -6.75
C VAL A 343 -7.28 -10.21 -5.34
N GLY A 344 -8.55 -10.54 -5.14
CA GLY A 344 -9.19 -10.50 -3.83
C GLY A 344 -8.48 -11.37 -2.79
N LEU A 345 -8.15 -12.61 -3.14
CA LEU A 345 -7.46 -13.55 -2.25
C LEU A 345 -5.99 -13.15 -2.00
N ASN A 346 -5.32 -12.58 -3.00
CA ASN A 346 -3.96 -12.06 -2.83
C ASN A 346 -3.91 -10.93 -1.78
N TRP A 347 -4.90 -10.04 -1.76
CA TRP A 347 -5.01 -8.99 -0.75
C TRP A 347 -5.49 -9.49 0.62
N ALA A 348 -6.22 -10.60 0.67
CA ALA A 348 -6.82 -11.16 1.89
C ALA A 348 -5.81 -11.45 3.00
N ILE A 349 -4.56 -11.72 2.67
CA ILE A 349 -3.51 -12.05 3.65
C ILE A 349 -2.89 -10.83 4.32
N THR A 350 -3.07 -9.63 3.76
CA THR A 350 -2.39 -8.40 4.19
C THR A 350 -2.51 -8.11 5.69
N PRO A 351 -3.72 -8.09 6.29
CA PRO A 351 -3.84 -7.81 7.73
C PRO A 351 -3.19 -8.89 8.59
N ILE A 352 -3.28 -10.15 8.19
CA ILE A 352 -2.73 -11.29 8.93
C ILE A 352 -1.20 -11.31 8.84
N PHE A 353 -0.66 -10.99 7.66
CA PHE A 353 0.79 -10.88 7.47
C PHE A 353 1.40 -9.85 8.43
N TRP A 354 0.80 -8.66 8.52
CA TRP A 354 1.28 -7.63 9.42
C TRP A 354 1.06 -7.98 10.89
N ALA A 355 -0.03 -8.67 11.25
CA ALA A 355 -0.23 -9.18 12.59
C ALA A 355 0.88 -10.18 12.97
N VAL A 356 1.14 -11.19 12.13
CA VAL A 356 2.22 -12.17 12.37
C VAL A 356 3.60 -11.50 12.40
N THR A 357 3.82 -10.50 11.56
CA THR A 357 5.10 -9.77 11.52
C THR A 357 5.31 -9.03 12.84
N THR A 358 4.33 -8.28 13.32
CA THR A 358 4.42 -7.50 14.56
C THR A 358 4.52 -8.39 15.81
N GLU A 359 3.85 -9.55 15.82
CA GLU A 359 3.98 -10.57 16.88
C GLU A 359 5.37 -11.21 16.90
N THR A 360 6.00 -11.30 15.73
CA THR A 360 7.27 -12.02 15.52
C THR A 360 8.48 -11.16 15.79
N VAL A 361 8.41 -9.89 15.41
CA VAL A 361 9.54 -8.96 15.42
C VAL A 361 9.30 -7.93 16.52
N VAL A 362 9.70 -8.29 17.74
CA VAL A 362 9.49 -7.47 18.94
C VAL A 362 10.78 -6.71 19.29
N GLY A 363 10.63 -5.54 19.92
CA GLY A 363 11.73 -4.76 20.46
C GLY A 363 12.35 -3.76 19.48
N ALA A 364 13.59 -3.35 19.74
CA ALA A 364 14.30 -2.29 19.00
C ALA A 364 14.50 -2.59 17.51
N ALA A 365 14.72 -3.86 17.17
CA ALA A 365 14.85 -4.31 15.79
C ALA A 365 13.50 -4.37 15.04
N GLY A 366 12.37 -4.20 15.73
CA GLY A 366 11.04 -4.35 15.15
C GLY A 366 10.77 -3.38 14.01
N ALA A 367 10.95 -2.09 14.26
CA ALA A 367 10.72 -1.05 13.24
C ALA A 367 11.66 -1.20 12.04
N ALA A 368 12.95 -1.49 12.28
CA ALA A 368 13.93 -1.73 11.22
C ALA A 368 13.58 -2.96 10.38
N SER A 369 13.07 -4.01 11.02
CA SER A 369 12.64 -5.23 10.32
C SER A 369 11.40 -4.99 9.46
N ILE A 370 10.40 -4.25 9.95
CA ILE A 370 9.22 -3.87 9.18
C ILE A 370 9.63 -3.04 7.96
N ALA A 371 10.52 -2.07 8.14
CA ALA A 371 11.03 -1.25 7.04
C ALA A 371 11.78 -2.09 6.00
N LEU A 372 12.65 -3.03 6.44
CA LEU A 372 13.36 -3.93 5.54
C LEU A 372 12.41 -4.83 4.75
N ILE A 373 11.40 -5.42 5.41
CA ILE A 373 10.38 -6.27 4.77
C ILE A 373 9.67 -5.48 3.68
N ASN A 374 9.27 -4.24 3.97
CA ASN A 374 8.57 -3.40 3.00
C ASN A 374 9.49 -2.96 1.85
N ALA A 375 10.73 -2.59 2.14
CA ALA A 375 11.72 -2.23 1.11
C ALA A 375 12.00 -3.38 0.15
N VAL A 376 12.17 -4.61 0.67
CA VAL A 376 12.36 -5.81 -0.16
C VAL A 376 11.14 -6.06 -1.05
N ALA A 377 9.93 -5.87 -0.56
CA ALA A 377 8.72 -6.05 -1.36
C ALA A 377 8.60 -5.02 -2.49
N ASN A 378 9.03 -3.77 -2.26
CA ASN A 378 9.02 -2.73 -3.29
C ASN A 378 9.95 -3.04 -4.47
N ILE A 379 10.93 -3.97 -4.31
CA ILE A 379 11.75 -4.48 -5.42
C ILE A 379 10.88 -5.17 -6.49
N ALA A 380 9.76 -5.78 -6.10
CA ALA A 380 8.81 -6.31 -7.08
C ALA A 380 8.28 -5.22 -8.02
N GLY A 381 7.98 -4.03 -7.46
CA GLY A 381 7.51 -2.88 -8.26
C GLY A 381 8.58 -2.31 -9.20
N LEU A 382 9.84 -2.48 -8.86
CA LEU A 382 10.96 -2.08 -9.72
C LEU A 382 11.18 -3.07 -10.87
N ILE A 383 11.24 -4.37 -10.57
CA ILE A 383 11.70 -5.39 -11.52
C ILE A 383 10.56 -5.93 -12.37
N PHE A 384 9.40 -6.20 -11.77
CA PHE A 384 8.36 -6.98 -12.44
C PHE A 384 7.62 -6.22 -13.55
N PRO A 385 7.27 -4.93 -13.45
CA PRO A 385 6.57 -4.23 -14.50
C PRO A 385 7.34 -4.18 -15.83
N PRO A 386 8.66 -3.86 -15.88
CA PRO A 386 9.43 -3.97 -17.12
C PRO A 386 9.45 -5.40 -17.70
N VAL A 387 9.62 -6.41 -16.84
CA VAL A 387 9.61 -7.82 -17.26
C VAL A 387 8.27 -8.21 -17.86
N MET A 388 7.18 -7.81 -17.22
CA MET A 388 5.82 -8.08 -17.69
C MET A 388 5.55 -7.40 -19.05
N GLY A 389 5.98 -6.15 -19.21
CA GLY A 389 5.91 -5.43 -20.47
C GLY A 389 6.73 -6.09 -21.58
N ARG A 390 7.98 -6.46 -21.28
CA ARG A 390 8.85 -7.16 -22.22
C ARG A 390 8.26 -8.49 -22.70
N ILE A 391 7.70 -9.29 -21.77
CA ILE A 391 7.03 -10.55 -22.11
C ILE A 391 5.85 -10.27 -23.06
N LYS A 392 5.05 -9.24 -22.80
CA LYS A 392 3.93 -8.85 -23.67
C LYS A 392 4.41 -8.45 -25.07
N ASP A 393 5.47 -7.66 -25.17
CA ASP A 393 6.01 -7.22 -26.47
C ASP A 393 6.56 -8.39 -27.31
N VAL A 394 7.18 -9.40 -26.65
CA VAL A 394 7.76 -10.56 -27.33
C VAL A 394 6.74 -11.64 -27.68
N THR A 395 5.75 -11.87 -26.80
CA THR A 395 4.79 -13.00 -26.94
C THR A 395 3.40 -12.57 -27.35
N ASP A 396 3.17 -11.27 -27.51
CA ASP A 396 1.86 -10.64 -27.70
C ASP A 396 0.81 -11.01 -26.63
N SER A 397 1.25 -11.50 -25.46
CA SER A 397 0.39 -11.95 -24.37
C SER A 397 0.99 -11.65 -23.00
N TYR A 398 0.11 -11.41 -22.00
CA TYR A 398 0.53 -11.34 -20.60
C TYR A 398 0.62 -12.72 -19.93
N ASN A 399 0.22 -13.79 -20.60
CA ASN A 399 0.05 -15.13 -19.98
C ASN A 399 1.31 -15.62 -19.28
N SER A 400 2.47 -15.56 -19.96
CA SER A 400 3.73 -16.02 -19.36
C SER A 400 4.14 -15.21 -18.13
N ALA A 401 3.90 -13.90 -18.13
CA ALA A 401 4.13 -13.07 -16.96
C ALA A 401 3.17 -13.40 -15.80
N LEU A 402 1.89 -13.66 -16.12
CA LEU A 402 0.90 -14.08 -15.13
C LEU A 402 1.21 -15.46 -14.55
N ILE A 403 1.82 -16.38 -15.33
CA ILE A 403 2.32 -17.66 -14.80
C ILE A 403 3.41 -17.42 -13.75
N ILE A 404 4.34 -16.50 -13.98
CA ILE A 404 5.37 -16.14 -12.99
C ILE A 404 4.68 -15.65 -11.69
N VAL A 405 3.68 -14.78 -11.80
CA VAL A 405 2.90 -14.32 -10.64
C VAL A 405 2.21 -15.49 -9.94
N ALA A 406 1.53 -16.37 -10.68
CA ALA A 406 0.82 -17.52 -10.12
C ALA A 406 1.77 -18.42 -9.30
N LEU A 407 2.94 -18.74 -9.86
CA LEU A 407 3.97 -19.52 -9.18
C LEU A 407 4.50 -18.80 -7.94
N ALA A 408 4.74 -17.48 -8.03
CA ALA A 408 5.16 -16.67 -6.89
C ALA A 408 4.13 -16.74 -5.75
N LEU A 409 2.84 -16.61 -6.06
CA LEU A 409 1.76 -16.71 -5.07
C LEU A 409 1.68 -18.11 -4.44
N ILE A 410 1.80 -19.18 -5.21
CA ILE A 410 1.80 -20.56 -4.70
C ILE A 410 2.98 -20.79 -3.76
N ILE A 411 4.19 -20.39 -4.17
CA ILE A 411 5.41 -20.49 -3.35
C ILE A 411 5.27 -19.64 -2.08
N GLY A 412 4.79 -18.40 -2.23
CA GLY A 412 4.52 -17.50 -1.10
C GLY A 412 3.53 -18.13 -0.11
N GLY A 413 2.46 -18.74 -0.61
CA GLY A 413 1.49 -19.45 0.20
C GLY A 413 2.07 -20.64 0.97
N ALA A 414 2.93 -21.44 0.33
CA ALA A 414 3.64 -22.53 0.98
C ALA A 414 4.60 -22.05 2.10
N ILE A 415 5.26 -20.90 1.89
CA ILE A 415 6.06 -20.23 2.92
C ILE A 415 5.16 -19.75 4.06
N GLY A 416 4.03 -19.14 3.76
CA GLY A 416 3.05 -18.64 4.74
C GLY A 416 2.56 -19.75 5.68
N LEU A 417 2.20 -20.93 5.14
CA LEU A 417 1.84 -22.11 5.92
C LEU A 417 2.92 -22.52 6.91
N LYS A 418 4.20 -22.50 6.50
CA LYS A 418 5.33 -22.88 7.37
C LYS A 418 5.58 -21.86 8.49
N ILE A 419 5.43 -20.57 8.19
CA ILE A 419 5.64 -19.49 9.18
C ILE A 419 4.57 -19.55 10.27
N GLY A 420 3.30 -19.65 9.88
CA GLY A 420 2.19 -19.66 10.82
C GLY A 420 2.22 -20.86 11.77
N ARG A 421 2.55 -22.05 11.26
CA ARG A 421 2.70 -23.27 12.11
C ARG A 421 3.78 -23.14 13.19
N LYS A 422 4.91 -22.49 12.86
CA LYS A 422 5.99 -22.27 13.84
C LYS A 422 5.60 -21.26 14.94
N ASN A 423 4.75 -20.29 14.63
CA ASN A 423 4.23 -19.34 15.63
C ASN A 423 3.33 -20.04 16.64
N MET A 424 2.40 -20.87 16.19
CA MET A 424 1.53 -21.64 17.08
C MET A 424 2.30 -22.53 18.04
N SER A 425 3.34 -23.22 17.56
CA SER A 425 4.17 -24.09 18.43
C SER A 425 4.99 -23.32 19.48
N SER A 426 5.34 -22.06 19.21
CA SER A 426 6.08 -21.22 20.15
C SER A 426 5.18 -20.61 21.24
N VAL A 427 3.94 -20.29 20.90
CA VAL A 427 2.93 -19.79 21.86
C VAL A 427 2.48 -20.91 22.78
N ALA A 428 2.17 -22.08 22.24
CA ALA A 428 1.80 -23.27 23.03
C ALA A 428 2.91 -23.69 24.03
N LYS A 429 4.18 -23.62 23.63
CA LYS A 429 5.31 -23.89 24.53
C LYS A 429 5.46 -22.83 25.64
N LYS A 430 5.12 -21.57 25.41
CA LYS A 430 5.11 -20.54 26.44
C LYS A 430 3.98 -20.76 27.44
N GLU A 431 2.78 -21.09 27.00
CA GLU A 431 1.63 -21.35 27.86
C GLU A 431 1.86 -22.58 28.75
N THR A 432 2.42 -23.68 28.21
CA THR A 432 2.79 -24.86 28.99
C THR A 432 3.89 -24.57 29.99
N SER A 433 4.86 -23.72 29.69
CA SER A 433 5.94 -23.35 30.65
C SER A 433 5.46 -22.41 31.76
N ILE A 434 4.39 -21.67 31.57
CA ILE A 434 3.76 -20.84 32.61
C ILE A 434 2.86 -21.69 33.48
N SER A 435 2.07 -22.63 32.93
CA SER A 435 1.19 -23.53 33.69
C SER A 435 1.96 -24.56 34.53
N SER A 436 3.21 -24.86 34.17
CA SER A 436 4.07 -25.76 34.94
C SER A 436 4.82 -25.08 36.10
N ARG A 437 4.66 -23.77 36.28
CA ARG A 437 5.25 -22.99 37.38
C ARG A 437 4.25 -22.62 38.49
N TYR A 438 3.01 -23.02 38.33
CA TYR A 438 1.93 -22.97 39.32
C TYR A 438 1.46 -24.40 39.66
#